data_aa708d794f4a5fc898db27ff1f6645fc
#
_entry.id   aa708d794f4a5fc898db27ff1f6645fc
#
_cell.length_a   1.000
_cell.length_b   1.000
_cell.length_c   1.000
_cell.angle_alpha   90.00
_cell.angle_beta   90.00
_cell.angle_gamma   90.00
#
_symmetry.space_group_name_H-M   'P 1'
#
loop_
_entity.id
_entity.type
_entity.pdbx_description
1 polymer ?
#
loop_
_entity_poly.entity_id
_entity_poly.type
_entity_poly.pdbx_seq_one_letter_code
_entity_poly.pdbx_strand_id
1 'polypeptide(L)'
;HLCGLLYQSAMKTEMTPVPYKGTAPAITDLIGGQIDLLCDQTTNTSPQIEGKKVKAYAVTTPKRLTVPLLKDLPTLQESGLKDFQVTIWHGLYAPKGTPAPVLKKLNDALKVALKDLDFLKKEEALGAVVAVDGRIEPDGHKKFVQAEIAKWSPIIKAAGVYAD
;
A
#
# COMPACT_ATOMS: atom_id res chain seq x y z
N HIS A 1 -9.28 3.28 -1.50
CA HIS A 1 -10.30 4.29 -1.10
C HIS A 1 -9.64 5.51 -0.45
N LEU A 2 -8.92 5.36 0.69
CA LEU A 2 -8.27 6.49 1.40
C LEU A 2 -7.30 7.28 0.52
N CYS A 3 -6.54 6.63 -0.34
CA CYS A 3 -5.65 7.32 -1.28
C CYS A 3 -6.43 8.26 -2.21
N GLY A 4 -7.56 7.82 -2.76
CA GLY A 4 -8.43 8.65 -3.60
C GLY A 4 -8.98 9.87 -2.85
N LEU A 5 -9.43 9.68 -1.62
CA LEU A 5 -9.94 10.78 -0.78
C LEU A 5 -8.86 11.81 -0.47
N LEU A 6 -7.65 11.36 -0.11
CA LEU A 6 -6.52 12.26 0.11
C LEU A 6 -6.11 13.00 -1.18
N TYR A 7 -6.14 12.30 -2.31
CA TYR A 7 -5.83 12.89 -3.60
C TYR A 7 -6.82 14.00 -3.96
N GLN A 8 -8.13 13.75 -3.82
CA GLN A 8 -9.17 14.78 -4.02
C GLN A 8 -8.93 16.01 -3.13
N SER A 9 -8.67 15.77 -1.84
CA SER A 9 -8.39 16.84 -0.87
C SER A 9 -7.14 17.66 -1.26
N ALA A 10 -6.07 16.99 -1.66
CA ALA A 10 -4.82 17.65 -2.06
C ALA A 10 -4.96 18.45 -3.36
N MET A 11 -5.73 17.93 -4.31
CA MET A 11 -6.02 18.57 -5.58
C MET A 11 -7.12 19.63 -5.50
N LYS A 12 -7.85 19.71 -4.39
CA LYS A 12 -9.04 20.57 -4.21
C LYS A 12 -10.06 20.34 -5.32
N THR A 13 -10.29 19.09 -5.67
CA THR A 13 -11.23 18.68 -6.71
C THR A 13 -12.19 17.64 -6.16
N GLU A 14 -13.35 17.52 -6.80
CA GLU A 14 -14.34 16.50 -6.48
C GLU A 14 -14.27 15.38 -7.51
N MET A 15 -14.28 14.15 -7.05
CA MET A 15 -14.39 12.93 -7.85
C MET A 15 -15.45 12.04 -7.22
N THR A 16 -16.18 11.31 -8.04
CA THR A 16 -17.16 10.34 -7.54
C THR A 16 -16.47 9.05 -7.13
N PRO A 17 -16.42 8.70 -5.84
CA PRO A 17 -15.82 7.45 -5.39
C PRO A 17 -16.73 6.27 -5.74
N VAL A 18 -16.17 5.24 -6.36
CA VAL A 18 -16.85 3.98 -6.66
C VAL A 18 -16.27 2.89 -5.74
N PRO A 19 -17.03 2.39 -4.75
CA PRO A 19 -16.56 1.36 -3.83
C PRO A 19 -16.55 -0.02 -4.49
N TYR A 20 -15.48 -0.79 -4.23
CA TYR A 20 -15.31 -2.17 -4.70
C TYR A 20 -14.98 -3.12 -3.55
N LYS A 21 -15.42 -4.37 -3.67
CA LYS A 21 -15.03 -5.45 -2.75
C LYS A 21 -13.66 -6.04 -3.13
N GLY A 22 -12.62 -5.20 -3.11
CA GLY A 22 -11.25 -5.57 -3.43
C GLY A 22 -10.75 -5.00 -4.76
N THR A 23 -9.46 -5.21 -5.04
CA THR A 23 -8.76 -4.62 -6.18
C THR A 23 -9.14 -5.22 -7.53
N ALA A 24 -9.38 -6.54 -7.59
CA ALA A 24 -9.61 -7.22 -8.87
C ALA A 24 -10.80 -6.66 -9.69
N PRO A 25 -12.00 -6.45 -9.12
CA PRO A 25 -13.10 -5.84 -9.86
C PRO A 25 -12.81 -4.38 -10.23
N ALA A 26 -12.12 -3.62 -9.37
CA ALA A 26 -11.74 -2.23 -9.68
C ALA A 26 -10.78 -2.15 -10.88
N ILE A 27 -9.80 -3.05 -10.97
CA ILE A 27 -8.89 -3.13 -12.13
C ILE A 27 -9.65 -3.51 -13.40
N THR A 28 -10.60 -4.43 -13.32
CA THR A 28 -11.42 -4.82 -14.46
C THR A 28 -12.19 -3.62 -15.01
N ASP A 29 -12.81 -2.86 -14.14
CA ASP A 29 -13.59 -1.68 -14.50
C ASP A 29 -12.70 -0.53 -15.00
N LEU A 30 -11.49 -0.37 -14.45
CA LEU A 30 -10.51 0.58 -14.97
C LEU A 30 -10.11 0.23 -16.42
N ILE A 31 -9.80 -1.04 -16.68
CA ILE A 31 -9.45 -1.52 -18.02
C ILE A 31 -10.64 -1.40 -18.97
N GLY A 32 -11.84 -1.63 -18.48
CA GLY A 32 -13.09 -1.47 -19.24
C GLY A 32 -13.58 -0.04 -19.41
N GLY A 33 -12.88 0.96 -18.85
CA GLY A 33 -13.25 2.37 -18.94
C GLY A 33 -14.50 2.75 -18.12
N GLN A 34 -14.88 1.93 -17.14
CA GLN A 34 -16.01 2.23 -16.25
C GLN A 34 -15.61 3.18 -15.10
N ILE A 35 -14.33 3.23 -14.79
CA ILE A 35 -13.71 4.22 -13.88
C ILE A 35 -12.49 4.81 -14.54
N ASP A 36 -12.16 6.06 -14.18
CA ASP A 36 -11.10 6.84 -14.84
C ASP A 36 -9.77 6.76 -14.10
N LEU A 37 -9.79 6.53 -12.79
CA LEU A 37 -8.62 6.57 -11.92
C LEU A 37 -8.70 5.50 -10.83
N LEU A 38 -7.56 4.84 -10.59
CA LEU A 38 -7.37 3.91 -9.48
C LEU A 38 -6.06 4.22 -8.77
N CYS A 39 -6.10 4.30 -7.44
CA CYS A 39 -4.92 4.29 -6.60
C CYS A 39 -4.84 2.93 -5.88
N ASP A 40 -3.84 2.14 -6.23
CA ASP A 40 -3.67 0.80 -5.68
C ASP A 40 -2.20 0.46 -5.48
N GLN A 41 -1.94 -0.66 -4.84
CA GLN A 41 -0.58 -1.15 -4.57
C GLN A 41 0.07 -1.72 -5.83
N THR A 42 1.37 -1.57 -5.92
CA THR A 42 2.18 -2.02 -7.06
C THR A 42 2.08 -3.52 -7.31
N THR A 43 1.96 -4.33 -6.25
CA THR A 43 1.80 -5.78 -6.34
C THR A 43 0.60 -6.22 -7.17
N ASN A 44 -0.46 -5.41 -7.21
CA ASN A 44 -1.66 -5.68 -8.01
C ASN A 44 -1.59 -5.03 -9.40
N THR A 45 -0.98 -3.85 -9.51
CA THR A 45 -1.02 -3.03 -10.73
C THR A 45 0.16 -3.31 -11.67
N SER A 46 1.32 -3.75 -11.18
CA SER A 46 2.49 -4.00 -12.01
C SER A 46 2.23 -4.93 -13.20
N PRO A 47 1.52 -6.06 -13.07
CA PRO A 47 1.23 -6.92 -14.21
C PRO A 47 0.35 -6.24 -15.28
N GLN A 48 -0.53 -5.32 -14.88
CA GLN A 48 -1.41 -4.59 -15.80
C GLN A 48 -0.66 -3.47 -16.51
N ILE A 49 0.28 -2.83 -15.82
CA ILE A 49 1.17 -1.80 -16.38
C ILE A 49 2.14 -2.44 -17.39
N GLU A 50 2.76 -3.58 -17.04
CA GLU A 50 3.63 -4.35 -17.93
C GLU A 50 2.88 -4.81 -19.19
N GLY A 51 1.65 -5.32 -19.02
CA GLY A 51 0.76 -5.70 -20.11
C GLY A 51 0.17 -4.52 -20.89
N LYS A 52 0.54 -3.27 -20.57
CA LYS A 52 0.05 -2.03 -21.21
C LYS A 52 -1.47 -1.89 -21.19
N LYS A 53 -2.16 -2.53 -20.24
CA LYS A 53 -3.62 -2.46 -20.09
C LYS A 53 -4.06 -1.21 -19.35
N VAL A 54 -3.19 -0.65 -18.52
CA VAL A 54 -3.40 0.60 -17.79
C VAL A 54 -2.15 1.47 -17.88
N LYS A 55 -2.35 2.78 -17.73
CA LYS A 55 -1.26 3.76 -17.70
C LYS A 55 -1.00 4.19 -16.27
N ALA A 56 0.26 4.09 -15.82
CA ALA A 56 0.68 4.65 -14.55
C ALA A 56 1.18 6.09 -14.76
N TYR A 57 0.83 6.99 -13.86
CA TYR A 57 1.18 8.41 -13.92
C TYR A 57 2.18 8.82 -12.87
N ALA A 58 2.06 8.30 -11.67
CA ALA A 58 2.92 8.63 -10.54
C ALA A 58 2.86 7.53 -9.47
N VAL A 59 3.78 7.58 -8.52
CA VAL A 59 3.76 6.79 -7.30
C VAL A 59 3.47 7.67 -6.08
N THR A 60 2.85 7.09 -5.06
CA THR A 60 2.45 7.78 -3.83
C THR A 60 3.48 7.66 -2.71
N THR A 61 4.61 7.02 -2.99
CA THR A 61 5.75 6.86 -2.08
C THR A 61 6.55 8.16 -1.95
N PRO A 62 7.30 8.38 -0.85
CA PRO A 62 8.07 9.61 -0.65
C PRO A 62 9.26 9.75 -1.62
N LYS A 63 9.70 8.62 -2.21
CA LYS A 63 10.76 8.55 -3.22
C LYS A 63 10.32 7.68 -4.37
N ARG A 64 10.89 7.89 -5.56
CA ARG A 64 10.67 7.01 -6.71
C ARG A 64 11.01 5.56 -6.36
N LEU A 65 10.31 4.64 -6.99
CA LEU A 65 10.62 3.22 -6.87
C LEU A 65 11.84 2.87 -7.72
N THR A 66 12.57 1.85 -7.30
CA THR A 66 13.80 1.40 -8.00
C THR A 66 13.55 0.30 -9.03
N VAL A 67 12.37 -0.32 -9.00
CA VAL A 67 12.03 -1.40 -9.92
C VAL A 67 11.99 -0.90 -11.38
N PRO A 68 12.55 -1.64 -12.35
CA PRO A 68 12.67 -1.21 -13.73
C PRO A 68 11.37 -0.71 -14.37
N LEU A 69 10.25 -1.37 -14.06
CA LEU A 69 8.92 -1.05 -14.59
C LEU A 69 8.42 0.34 -14.15
N LEU A 70 8.80 0.80 -12.94
CA LEU A 70 8.21 1.96 -12.28
C LEU A 70 9.22 3.08 -11.96
N LYS A 71 10.51 2.86 -12.20
CA LYS A 71 11.60 3.79 -11.80
C LYS A 71 11.49 5.17 -12.42
N ASP A 72 10.90 5.26 -13.61
CA ASP A 72 10.77 6.51 -14.36
C ASP A 72 9.50 7.30 -13.98
N LEU A 73 8.61 6.70 -13.17
CA LEU A 73 7.43 7.39 -12.67
C LEU A 73 7.82 8.42 -11.60
N PRO A 74 7.33 9.65 -11.69
CA PRO A 74 7.52 10.64 -10.64
C PRO A 74 6.73 10.25 -9.38
N THR A 75 7.12 10.79 -8.24
CA THR A 75 6.25 10.80 -7.07
C THR A 75 5.18 11.89 -7.22
N LEU A 76 4.07 11.77 -6.50
CA LEU A 76 3.08 12.85 -6.44
C LEU A 76 3.67 14.13 -5.82
N GLN A 77 4.65 14.01 -4.93
CA GLN A 77 5.37 15.17 -4.38
C GLN A 77 6.17 15.89 -5.46
N GLU A 78 6.91 15.16 -6.32
CA GLU A 78 7.62 15.73 -7.47
C GLU A 78 6.65 16.38 -8.48
N SER A 79 5.43 15.87 -8.54
CA SER A 79 4.35 16.38 -9.41
C SER A 79 3.60 17.58 -8.81
N GLY A 80 4.04 18.11 -7.66
CA GLY A 80 3.51 19.33 -7.06
C GLY A 80 2.60 19.13 -5.84
N LEU A 81 2.23 17.91 -5.48
CA LEU A 81 1.45 17.63 -4.28
C LEU A 81 2.38 17.51 -3.06
N LYS A 82 2.74 18.64 -2.47
CA LYS A 82 3.63 18.69 -1.31
C LYS A 82 3.07 17.83 -0.17
N ASP A 83 3.97 17.11 0.50
CA ASP A 83 3.66 16.24 1.66
C ASP A 83 2.67 15.10 1.39
N PHE A 84 2.31 14.85 0.12
CA PHE A 84 1.44 13.74 -0.23
C PHE A 84 2.21 12.42 -0.15
N GLN A 85 1.84 11.60 0.81
CA GLN A 85 2.42 10.27 0.99
C GLN A 85 1.35 9.28 1.45
N VAL A 86 1.16 8.24 0.65
CA VAL A 86 0.35 7.08 1.01
C VAL A 86 1.15 5.83 0.70
N THR A 87 1.36 5.00 1.71
CA THR A 87 2.00 3.70 1.55
C THR A 87 1.11 2.63 2.16
N ILE A 88 1.01 1.50 1.48
CA ILE A 88 0.33 0.31 1.98
C ILE A 88 1.38 -0.59 2.61
N TRP A 89 1.04 -1.22 3.69
CA TRP A 89 1.90 -2.16 4.39
C TRP A 89 1.12 -3.41 4.81
N HIS A 90 1.82 -4.52 4.90
CA HIS A 90 1.27 -5.80 5.31
C HIS A 90 1.94 -6.27 6.61
N GLY A 91 1.19 -6.92 7.48
CA GLY A 91 1.67 -7.47 8.73
C GLY A 91 1.07 -8.85 9.00
N LEU A 92 1.80 -9.68 9.73
CA LEU A 92 1.30 -10.96 10.22
C LEU A 92 0.65 -10.76 11.59
N TYR A 93 -0.58 -11.20 11.73
CA TYR A 93 -1.38 -11.06 12.94
C TYR A 93 -1.83 -12.42 13.46
N ALA A 94 -2.02 -12.52 14.77
CA ALA A 94 -2.59 -13.67 15.42
C ALA A 94 -3.79 -13.26 16.31
N PRO A 95 -4.74 -14.16 16.57
CA PRO A 95 -5.86 -13.88 17.47
C PRO A 95 -5.40 -13.45 18.87
N LYS A 96 -6.22 -12.62 19.52
CA LYS A 96 -5.96 -12.23 20.92
C LYS A 96 -5.91 -13.47 21.81
N GLY A 97 -4.89 -13.55 22.68
CA GLY A 97 -4.69 -14.69 23.58
C GLY A 97 -3.85 -15.82 22.98
N THR A 98 -3.31 -15.68 21.76
CA THR A 98 -2.33 -16.65 21.22
C THR A 98 -1.15 -16.78 22.19
N PRO A 99 -0.77 -18.01 22.61
CA PRO A 99 0.31 -18.22 23.59
C PRO A 99 1.66 -17.69 23.10
N ALA A 100 2.44 -17.13 24.02
CA ALA A 100 3.75 -16.53 23.70
C ALA A 100 4.71 -17.46 22.93
N PRO A 101 4.81 -18.77 23.25
CA PRO A 101 5.65 -19.69 22.46
C PRO A 101 5.22 -19.82 21.00
N VAL A 102 3.90 -19.76 20.73
CA VAL A 102 3.37 -19.81 19.37
C VAL A 102 3.72 -18.52 18.62
N LEU A 103 3.51 -17.36 19.24
CA LEU A 103 3.90 -16.05 18.66
C LEU A 103 5.39 -16.01 18.35
N LYS A 104 6.22 -16.51 19.27
CA LYS A 104 7.68 -16.59 19.05
C LYS A 104 7.99 -17.46 17.83
N LYS A 105 7.41 -18.65 17.72
CA LYS A 105 7.65 -19.55 16.60
C LYS A 105 7.22 -18.94 15.26
N LEU A 106 6.07 -18.25 15.22
CA LEU A 106 5.61 -17.55 14.02
C LEU A 106 6.55 -16.39 13.64
N ASN A 107 7.00 -15.62 14.62
CA ASN A 107 7.92 -14.52 14.35
C ASN A 107 9.30 -15.01 13.90
N ASP A 108 9.83 -16.08 14.49
CA ASP A 108 11.10 -16.69 14.07
C ASP A 108 10.99 -17.21 12.62
N ALA A 109 9.88 -17.86 12.25
CA ALA A 109 9.63 -18.30 10.89
C ALA A 109 9.49 -17.13 9.90
N LEU A 110 8.78 -16.05 10.29
CA LEU A 110 8.69 -14.83 9.50
C LEU A 110 10.08 -14.23 9.21
N LYS A 111 10.94 -14.14 10.22
CA LYS A 111 12.30 -13.62 10.07
C LYS A 111 13.15 -14.46 9.09
N VAL A 112 12.93 -15.76 9.03
CA VAL A 112 13.59 -16.62 8.04
C VAL A 112 13.05 -16.33 6.65
N ALA A 113 11.73 -16.28 6.50
CA ALA A 113 11.08 -15.99 5.21
C ALA A 113 11.48 -14.61 4.63
N LEU A 114 11.57 -13.58 5.48
CA LEU A 114 11.99 -12.23 5.07
C LEU A 114 13.49 -12.13 4.66
N LYS A 115 14.27 -13.18 4.81
CA LYS A 115 15.67 -13.28 4.35
C LYS A 115 15.82 -14.21 3.15
N ASP A 116 14.76 -14.87 2.74
CA ASP A 116 14.79 -15.76 1.58
C ASP A 116 15.00 -14.95 0.31
N LEU A 117 16.02 -15.33 -0.47
CA LEU A 117 16.43 -14.56 -1.66
C LEU A 117 15.39 -14.61 -2.78
N ASP A 118 14.69 -15.73 -2.92
CA ASP A 118 13.66 -15.86 -3.95
C ASP A 118 12.41 -15.07 -3.59
N PHE A 119 12.05 -15.04 -2.30
CA PHE A 119 11.01 -14.17 -1.79
C PHE A 119 11.36 -12.69 -2.03
N LEU A 120 12.55 -12.25 -1.61
CA LEU A 120 13.01 -10.87 -1.78
C LEU A 120 12.97 -10.43 -3.25
N LYS A 121 13.47 -11.26 -4.17
CA LYS A 121 13.45 -10.96 -5.61
C LYS A 121 12.03 -10.82 -6.16
N LYS A 122 11.10 -11.67 -5.73
CA LYS A 122 9.70 -11.61 -6.15
C LYS A 122 9.02 -10.34 -5.65
N GLU A 123 9.20 -9.99 -4.38
CA GLU A 123 8.63 -8.77 -3.80
C GLU A 123 9.22 -7.51 -4.45
N GLU A 124 10.52 -7.48 -4.66
CA GLU A 124 11.19 -6.38 -5.36
C GLU A 124 10.67 -6.21 -6.79
N ALA A 125 10.51 -7.29 -7.53
CA ALA A 125 9.96 -7.25 -8.90
C ALA A 125 8.54 -6.67 -8.96
N LEU A 126 7.77 -6.82 -7.88
CA LEU A 126 6.43 -6.24 -7.73
C LEU A 126 6.44 -4.79 -7.18
N GLY A 127 7.62 -4.24 -6.90
CA GLY A 127 7.77 -2.90 -6.31
C GLY A 127 7.47 -2.83 -4.82
N ALA A 128 7.45 -3.96 -4.11
CA ALA A 128 7.32 -4.00 -2.67
C ALA A 128 8.68 -3.84 -1.99
N VAL A 129 8.68 -3.23 -0.80
CA VAL A 129 9.86 -3.08 0.04
C VAL A 129 9.69 -3.94 1.28
N VAL A 130 10.54 -4.96 1.41
CA VAL A 130 10.54 -5.84 2.58
C VAL A 130 11.14 -5.10 3.78
N ALA A 131 10.42 -5.11 4.91
CA ALA A 131 10.91 -4.51 6.13
C ALA A 131 12.10 -5.31 6.70
N VAL A 132 13.18 -4.60 7.06
CA VAL A 132 14.40 -5.18 7.63
C VAL A 132 14.78 -4.51 8.96
N ASP A 133 13.93 -3.67 9.49
CA ASP A 133 14.13 -2.90 10.72
C ASP A 133 13.34 -3.48 11.91
N GLY A 134 13.26 -2.75 13.01
CA GLY A 134 12.56 -3.19 14.23
C GLY A 134 11.07 -3.53 14.04
N ARG A 135 10.46 -3.21 12.89
CA ARG A 135 9.08 -3.58 12.57
C ARG A 135 8.88 -5.07 12.33
N ILE A 136 9.94 -5.84 12.13
CA ILE A 136 9.88 -7.31 12.06
C ILE A 136 9.72 -7.97 13.45
N GLU A 137 9.92 -7.21 14.52
CA GLU A 137 9.71 -7.66 15.89
C GLU A 137 8.27 -7.35 16.35
N PRO A 138 7.66 -8.21 17.19
CA PRO A 138 6.27 -8.00 17.63
C PRO A 138 6.03 -6.64 18.28
N ASP A 139 6.91 -6.20 19.16
CA ASP A 139 6.78 -4.90 19.85
C ASP A 139 7.01 -3.72 18.90
N GLY A 140 7.96 -3.84 17.98
CA GLY A 140 8.22 -2.84 16.95
C GLY A 140 7.04 -2.71 16.01
N HIS A 141 6.47 -3.83 15.55
CA HIS A 141 5.27 -3.84 14.71
C HIS A 141 4.07 -3.24 15.44
N LYS A 142 3.84 -3.60 16.70
CA LYS A 142 2.77 -3.03 17.53
C LYS A 142 2.87 -1.50 17.61
N LYS A 143 4.06 -0.96 17.90
CA LYS A 143 4.29 0.49 17.95
C LYS A 143 4.03 1.15 16.61
N PHE A 144 4.48 0.53 15.53
CA PHE A 144 4.23 1.00 14.16
C PHE A 144 2.73 1.06 13.86
N VAL A 145 1.98 -0.01 14.12
CA VAL A 145 0.52 -0.04 13.91
C VAL A 145 -0.20 1.02 14.74
N GLN A 146 0.19 1.21 15.99
CA GLN A 146 -0.39 2.26 16.84
C GLN A 146 -0.15 3.67 16.27
N ALA A 147 1.06 3.92 15.76
CA ALA A 147 1.37 5.19 15.12
C ALA A 147 0.55 5.41 13.82
N GLU A 148 0.40 4.38 13.01
CA GLU A 148 -0.44 4.44 11.79
C GLU A 148 -1.91 4.69 12.15
N ILE A 149 -2.46 4.01 13.16
CA ILE A 149 -3.83 4.27 13.66
C ILE A 149 -3.97 5.73 14.10
N ALA A 150 -3.04 6.25 14.87
CA ALA A 150 -3.07 7.63 15.34
C ALA A 150 -3.01 8.65 14.18
N LYS A 151 -2.21 8.34 13.15
CA LYS A 151 -2.08 9.15 11.93
C LYS A 151 -3.36 9.16 11.11
N TRP A 152 -3.95 7.99 10.86
CA TRP A 152 -5.05 7.84 9.93
C TRP A 152 -6.43 8.13 10.53
N SER A 153 -6.63 7.88 11.84
CA SER A 153 -7.93 8.09 12.51
C SER A 153 -8.52 9.48 12.29
N PRO A 154 -7.79 10.59 12.47
CA PRO A 154 -8.36 11.93 12.24
C PRO A 154 -8.69 12.16 10.75
N ILE A 155 -7.89 11.63 9.84
CA ILE A 155 -8.10 11.78 8.39
C ILE A 155 -9.37 11.03 7.96
N ILE A 156 -9.56 9.80 8.43
CA ILE A 156 -10.75 8.98 8.14
C ILE A 156 -12.00 9.66 8.71
N LYS A 157 -11.93 10.15 9.95
CA LYS A 157 -13.05 10.86 10.58
C LYS A 157 -13.43 12.14 9.82
N ALA A 158 -12.43 12.91 9.39
CA ALA A 158 -12.67 14.13 8.62
C ALA A 158 -13.29 13.85 7.24
N ALA A 159 -12.93 12.73 6.61
CA ALA A 159 -13.50 12.30 5.33
C ALA A 159 -14.94 11.76 5.46
N GLY A 160 -15.44 11.53 6.68
CA GLY A 160 -16.81 11.01 6.91
C GLY A 160 -17.04 9.59 6.38
N VAL A 161 -15.97 8.86 6.10
CA VAL A 161 -16.04 7.50 5.52
C VAL A 161 -15.76 6.49 6.60
N TYR A 162 -16.72 5.63 6.85
CA TYR A 162 -16.61 4.50 7.77
C TYR A 162 -16.69 3.21 6.96
N ALA A 163 -15.83 2.25 7.30
CA ALA A 163 -16.00 0.88 6.81
C ALA A 163 -17.15 0.24 7.60
N ASP A 164 -18.15 -0.27 6.91
CA ASP A 164 -19.21 -1.10 7.48
C ASP A 164 -18.65 -2.49 7.83
#